data_c8a516ac6cabb3200ae0f93dc560524c
#
_entry.id   c8a516ac6cabb3200ae0f93dc560524c
#
_cell.length_a   1.000
_cell.length_b   1.000
_cell.length_c   1.000
_cell.angle_alpha   90.00
_cell.angle_beta   90.00
_cell.angle_gamma   90.00
#
_symmetry.space_group_name_H-M   'P 1'
#
loop_
_entity.id
_entity.type
_entity.pdbx_description
1 polymer ?
#
loop_
_entity_poly.entity_id
_entity_poly.type
_entity_poly.pdbx_seq_one_letter_code
_entity_poly.pdbx_strand_id
1 'polypeptide(L)'
;MFSSKKTLTFKQMINLNLGTFGILFAWQLLLANMSGIYAFFGAQESDLGYLWLIPSILGLVAPLLIGYLSDKTHTSFGKRLPYIFFGSLVAAIFILVLPNSPSLKFSILFFCIFTAAINAALQPFRALIADIIPEQEHTKAYATQAVLIGIGAAFSSALPWLLLHIFKNGASTTAGIPFEIKLAFYIGAVTLMITVGWTTLKTRQYLPKQSGRLKGRLFHMPSIGLKKITSSFMLIPKVMLQVSVVQFFTWLGTFCFIVYFTPAIEQSIYHLPVAINPGLSNALSHQLLEKSVVLNGLACAVYMTINIIYAYCIPFLSKKITRKVVHIISLMIGGASLISLLFIHQAAVLLVAMIGFGIAWASFNCIPFAMIANALPAEGLGVYMGLFNVSICLPQIFVSFFAGYILRTLLKGDAVILLVLAGISMIIAALLTIPIRDKSVKEIV
;
A
#
# COMPACT_ATOMS: atom_id res chain seq x y z
N MET A 1 -19.24 25.26 -22.86
CA MET A 1 -18.84 24.30 -23.91
C MET A 1 -17.92 23.28 -23.28
N PHE A 2 -18.44 22.13 -22.89
CA PHE A 2 -17.63 21.02 -22.41
C PHE A 2 -16.91 20.40 -23.62
N SER A 3 -15.59 20.60 -23.72
CA SER A 3 -14.78 19.88 -24.69
C SER A 3 -14.99 18.37 -24.44
N SER A 4 -15.53 17.66 -25.41
CA SER A 4 -15.73 16.21 -25.31
C SER A 4 -14.37 15.57 -25.04
N LYS A 5 -14.22 14.90 -23.88
CA LYS A 5 -13.00 14.15 -23.57
C LYS A 5 -12.80 13.10 -24.66
N LYS A 6 -11.58 13.01 -25.22
CA LYS A 6 -11.28 12.04 -26.27
C LYS A 6 -11.17 10.63 -25.67
N THR A 7 -11.76 9.65 -26.33
CA THR A 7 -11.51 8.25 -26.05
C THR A 7 -10.03 7.93 -26.30
N LEU A 8 -9.41 7.22 -25.34
CA LEU A 8 -8.00 6.84 -25.44
C LEU A 8 -7.88 5.40 -25.95
N THR A 9 -6.93 5.16 -26.85
CA THR A 9 -6.56 3.80 -27.25
C THR A 9 -5.94 3.04 -26.07
N PHE A 10 -5.94 1.73 -26.08
CA PHE A 10 -5.35 0.90 -25.02
C PHE A 10 -3.88 1.25 -24.75
N LYS A 11 -3.09 1.47 -25.82
CA LYS A 11 -1.69 1.93 -25.72
C LYS A 11 -1.57 3.29 -24.99
N GLN A 12 -2.49 4.21 -25.27
CA GLN A 12 -2.52 5.50 -24.59
C GLN A 12 -2.92 5.40 -23.12
N MET A 13 -3.83 4.46 -22.78
CA MET A 13 -4.18 4.14 -21.39
C MET A 13 -3.00 3.55 -20.63
N ILE A 14 -2.22 2.66 -21.26
CA ILE A 14 -0.97 2.15 -20.67
C ILE A 14 0.00 3.30 -20.43
N ASN A 15 0.26 4.16 -21.42
CA ASN A 15 1.17 5.29 -21.27
C ASN A 15 0.74 6.25 -20.15
N LEU A 16 -0.56 6.47 -20.00
CA LEU A 16 -1.11 7.30 -18.93
C LEU A 16 -0.87 6.67 -17.55
N ASN A 17 -1.00 5.36 -17.44
CA ASN A 17 -0.94 4.63 -16.17
C ASN A 17 0.44 4.08 -15.81
N LEU A 18 1.43 4.15 -16.72
CA LEU A 18 2.75 3.54 -16.50
C LEU A 18 3.47 4.11 -15.27
N GLY A 19 3.26 5.39 -14.96
CA GLY A 19 3.81 6.01 -13.76
C GLY A 19 3.32 5.37 -12.45
N THR A 20 2.11 4.80 -12.43
CA THR A 20 1.63 4.08 -11.24
C THR A 20 2.37 2.78 -10.99
N PHE A 21 2.85 2.12 -12.05
CA PHE A 21 3.75 0.97 -11.91
C PHE A 21 4.98 1.35 -11.08
N GLY A 22 5.70 2.43 -11.44
CA GLY A 22 6.89 2.86 -10.71
C GLY A 22 6.61 3.35 -9.29
N ILE A 23 5.50 4.09 -9.10
CA ILE A 23 5.08 4.57 -7.78
C ILE A 23 4.83 3.39 -6.84
N LEU A 24 4.06 2.41 -7.28
CA LEU A 24 3.72 1.25 -6.46
C LEU A 24 4.87 0.23 -6.37
N PHE A 25 5.75 0.18 -7.39
CA PHE A 25 6.99 -0.57 -7.31
C PHE A 25 7.85 -0.05 -6.14
N ALA A 26 8.11 1.26 -6.08
CA ALA A 26 8.89 1.87 -5.02
C ALA A 26 8.23 1.74 -3.63
N TRP A 27 6.91 1.94 -3.57
CA TRP A 27 6.12 1.83 -2.35
C TRP A 27 6.16 0.41 -1.77
N GLN A 28 5.87 -0.59 -2.58
CA GLN A 28 5.81 -1.99 -2.15
C GLN A 28 7.20 -2.54 -1.79
N LEU A 29 8.24 -2.16 -2.55
CA LEU A 29 9.61 -2.52 -2.22
C LEU A 29 9.98 -2.07 -0.79
N LEU A 30 9.57 -0.85 -0.44
CA LEU A 30 9.81 -0.29 0.87
C LEU A 30 8.96 -0.98 1.95
N LEU A 31 7.66 -1.17 1.70
CA LEU A 31 6.78 -1.87 2.63
C LEU A 31 7.29 -3.28 2.96
N ALA A 32 7.77 -4.02 1.97
CA ALA A 32 8.26 -5.39 2.15
C ALA A 32 9.57 -5.48 2.94
N ASN A 33 10.42 -4.44 2.90
CA ASN A 33 11.78 -4.51 3.43
C ASN A 33 12.02 -3.61 4.64
N MET A 34 11.13 -2.65 4.95
CA MET A 34 11.44 -1.59 5.92
C MET A 34 11.61 -2.11 7.34
N SER A 35 10.78 -3.05 7.79
CA SER A 35 10.95 -3.66 9.13
C SER A 35 12.30 -4.36 9.26
N GLY A 36 12.74 -5.08 8.20
CA GLY A 36 14.07 -5.68 8.15
C GLY A 36 15.19 -4.65 8.15
N ILE A 37 15.03 -3.54 7.41
CA ILE A 37 16.01 -2.43 7.41
C ILE A 37 16.13 -1.83 8.82
N TYR A 38 15.04 -1.64 9.52
CA TYR A 38 15.08 -1.17 10.91
C TYR A 38 15.81 -2.16 11.83
N ALA A 39 15.59 -3.46 11.65
CA ALA A 39 16.29 -4.49 12.41
C ALA A 39 17.81 -4.49 12.12
N PHE A 40 18.26 -4.27 10.86
CA PHE A 40 19.69 -4.09 10.54
C PHE A 40 20.32 -2.89 11.25
N PHE A 41 19.53 -1.87 11.60
CA PHE A 41 19.97 -0.73 12.42
C PHE A 41 19.82 -0.99 13.93
N GLY A 42 19.50 -2.21 14.35
CA GLY A 42 19.40 -2.60 15.75
C GLY A 42 18.07 -2.24 16.42
N ALA A 43 17.01 -1.98 15.66
CA ALA A 43 15.69 -1.79 16.22
C ALA A 43 15.16 -3.09 16.83
N GLN A 44 14.59 -3.01 18.05
CA GLN A 44 13.93 -4.16 18.67
C GLN A 44 12.56 -4.39 18.03
N GLU A 45 12.11 -5.65 18.00
CA GLU A 45 10.80 -6.02 17.46
C GLU A 45 9.65 -5.26 18.13
N SER A 46 9.75 -5.03 19.45
CA SER A 46 8.77 -4.25 20.21
C SER A 46 8.65 -2.79 19.79
N ASP A 47 9.69 -2.23 19.17
CA ASP A 47 9.75 -0.83 18.78
C ASP A 47 9.27 -0.59 17.34
N LEU A 48 9.17 -1.66 16.53
CA LEU A 48 8.74 -1.59 15.14
C LEU A 48 7.42 -0.84 14.97
N GLY A 49 6.44 -1.07 15.86
CA GLY A 49 5.18 -0.34 15.84
C GLY A 49 5.36 1.18 15.89
N TYR A 50 6.17 1.66 16.82
CA TYR A 50 6.44 3.10 16.96
C TYR A 50 7.20 3.67 15.75
N LEU A 51 8.09 2.89 15.15
CA LEU A 51 8.85 3.30 13.97
C LEU A 51 7.95 3.49 12.75
N TRP A 52 6.81 2.78 12.68
CA TRP A 52 5.80 2.91 11.63
C TRP A 52 4.75 4.02 11.91
N LEU A 53 4.75 4.61 13.10
CA LEU A 53 3.73 5.60 13.51
C LEU A 53 3.75 6.85 12.64
N ILE A 54 4.92 7.49 12.47
CA ILE A 54 5.03 8.75 11.72
C ILE A 54 4.66 8.56 10.25
N PRO A 55 5.18 7.53 9.54
CA PRO A 55 4.72 7.22 8.19
C PRO A 55 3.20 6.99 8.09
N SER A 56 2.59 6.34 9.08
CA SER A 56 1.14 6.11 9.11
C SER A 56 0.34 7.41 9.26
N ILE A 57 0.79 8.34 10.11
CA ILE A 57 0.20 9.67 10.24
C ILE A 57 0.36 10.48 8.95
N LEU A 58 1.55 10.43 8.33
CA LEU A 58 1.78 11.10 7.04
C LEU A 58 0.92 10.51 5.93
N GLY A 59 0.70 9.19 5.93
CA GLY A 59 -0.23 8.51 5.02
C GLY A 59 -1.69 8.96 5.18
N LEU A 60 -2.07 9.44 6.36
CA LEU A 60 -3.39 10.02 6.61
C LEU A 60 -3.46 11.50 6.16
N VAL A 61 -2.48 12.30 6.51
CA VAL A 61 -2.52 13.77 6.35
C VAL A 61 -2.14 14.20 4.93
N ALA A 62 -1.07 13.62 4.37
CA ALA A 62 -0.53 14.06 3.07
C ALA A 62 -1.54 13.91 1.91
N PRO A 63 -2.32 12.82 1.77
CA PRO A 63 -3.32 12.70 0.73
C PRO A 63 -4.39 13.79 0.76
N LEU A 64 -4.85 14.17 1.94
CA LEU A 64 -5.87 15.21 2.13
C LEU A 64 -5.35 16.58 1.70
N LEU A 65 -4.15 16.94 2.15
CA LEU A 65 -3.51 18.22 1.84
C LEU A 65 -3.18 18.34 0.36
N ILE A 66 -2.55 17.33 -0.21
CA ILE A 66 -2.10 17.36 -1.61
C ILE A 66 -3.28 17.28 -2.57
N GLY A 67 -4.31 16.48 -2.25
CA GLY A 67 -5.55 16.44 -3.03
C GLY A 67 -6.14 17.84 -3.18
N TYR A 68 -6.29 18.54 -2.06
CA TYR A 68 -6.80 19.92 -2.04
C TYR A 68 -5.88 20.91 -2.79
N LEU A 69 -4.57 20.87 -2.54
CA LEU A 69 -3.61 21.74 -3.20
C LEU A 69 -3.61 21.52 -4.72
N SER A 70 -3.60 20.26 -5.16
CA SER A 70 -3.57 19.94 -6.59
C SER A 70 -4.83 20.34 -7.33
N ASP A 71 -6.00 20.37 -6.65
CA ASP A 71 -7.26 20.84 -7.24
C ASP A 71 -7.23 22.35 -7.55
N LYS A 72 -6.51 23.12 -6.75
CA LYS A 72 -6.42 24.58 -6.86
C LYS A 72 -5.22 25.09 -7.66
N THR A 73 -4.30 24.19 -7.98
CA THR A 73 -3.11 24.55 -8.77
C THR A 73 -3.44 24.66 -10.25
N HIS A 74 -2.99 25.74 -10.87
CA HIS A 74 -3.10 25.96 -12.32
C HIS A 74 -1.72 26.29 -12.87
N THR A 75 -1.13 25.35 -13.62
CA THR A 75 0.16 25.54 -14.27
C THR A 75 0.10 25.20 -15.75
N SER A 76 1.11 25.60 -16.52
CA SER A 76 1.25 25.25 -17.95
C SER A 76 1.35 23.73 -18.18
N PHE A 77 1.68 22.96 -17.14
CA PHE A 77 1.73 21.49 -17.15
C PHE A 77 0.42 20.85 -16.65
N GLY A 78 -0.65 21.65 -16.48
CA GLY A 78 -1.88 21.21 -15.84
C GLY A 78 -1.80 21.26 -14.30
N LYS A 79 -2.89 20.84 -13.65
CA LYS A 79 -3.03 20.92 -12.18
C LYS A 79 -2.39 19.74 -11.43
N ARG A 80 -2.24 18.58 -12.06
CA ARG A 80 -1.82 17.31 -11.42
C ARG A 80 -0.36 16.96 -11.69
N LEU A 81 0.12 17.13 -12.93
CA LEU A 81 1.45 16.64 -13.34
C LEU A 81 2.62 17.19 -12.51
N PRO A 82 2.61 18.47 -12.07
CA PRO A 82 3.70 18.96 -11.21
C PRO A 82 3.83 18.16 -9.91
N TYR A 83 2.72 17.87 -9.24
CA TYR A 83 2.74 17.09 -8.00
C TYR A 83 3.20 15.65 -8.22
N ILE A 84 2.74 15.02 -9.31
CA ILE A 84 3.16 13.68 -9.70
C ILE A 84 4.66 13.64 -9.93
N PHE A 85 5.20 14.58 -10.73
CA PHE A 85 6.62 14.58 -11.09
C PHE A 85 7.52 14.93 -9.90
N PHE A 86 7.28 16.06 -9.22
CA PHE A 86 8.11 16.49 -8.10
C PHE A 86 7.97 15.59 -6.88
N GLY A 87 6.77 15.09 -6.59
CA GLY A 87 6.56 14.10 -5.55
C GLY A 87 7.36 12.82 -5.81
N SER A 88 7.31 12.31 -7.05
CA SER A 88 8.09 11.13 -7.43
C SER A 88 9.60 11.38 -7.45
N LEU A 89 10.05 12.58 -7.82
CA LEU A 89 11.46 12.95 -7.78
C LEU A 89 12.00 12.93 -6.34
N VAL A 90 11.29 13.56 -5.43
CA VAL A 90 11.66 13.55 -4.00
C VAL A 90 11.63 12.11 -3.47
N ALA A 91 10.59 11.34 -3.78
CA ALA A 91 10.51 9.94 -3.38
C ALA A 91 11.68 9.11 -3.94
N ALA A 92 12.08 9.32 -5.21
CA ALA A 92 13.20 8.61 -5.82
C ALA A 92 14.54 8.94 -5.14
N ILE A 93 14.76 10.19 -4.76
CA ILE A 93 15.96 10.59 -3.99
C ILE A 93 15.98 9.86 -2.64
N PHE A 94 14.87 9.88 -1.90
CA PHE A 94 14.84 9.32 -0.56
C PHE A 94 14.84 7.80 -0.53
N ILE A 95 14.26 7.10 -1.51
CA ILE A 95 14.40 5.64 -1.62
C ILE A 95 15.85 5.23 -2.00
N LEU A 96 16.56 6.07 -2.76
CA LEU A 96 17.96 5.82 -3.13
C LEU A 96 18.92 5.98 -1.95
N VAL A 97 18.71 6.98 -1.10
CA VAL A 97 19.59 7.24 0.04
C VAL A 97 19.25 6.41 1.29
N LEU A 98 18.01 5.95 1.39
CA LEU A 98 17.49 5.24 2.57
C LEU A 98 18.33 4.01 2.97
N PRO A 99 18.74 3.10 2.07
CA PRO A 99 19.55 1.93 2.44
C PRO A 99 21.00 2.28 2.82
N ASN A 100 21.42 3.54 2.63
CA ASN A 100 22.73 4.06 3.03
C ASN A 100 22.61 5.00 4.24
N SER A 101 21.52 4.92 4.99
CA SER A 101 21.32 5.76 6.18
C SER A 101 22.45 5.53 7.19
N PRO A 102 23.00 6.59 7.80
CA PRO A 102 24.08 6.46 8.77
C PRO A 102 23.60 5.93 10.14
N SER A 103 22.28 5.99 10.41
CA SER A 103 21.69 5.49 11.66
C SER A 103 20.19 5.26 11.50
N LEU A 104 19.59 4.55 12.48
CA LEU A 104 18.15 4.32 12.58
C LEU A 104 17.34 5.62 12.48
N LYS A 105 17.78 6.70 13.14
CA LYS A 105 17.09 8.01 13.12
C LYS A 105 17.00 8.58 11.71
N PHE A 106 18.08 8.52 10.94
CA PHE A 106 18.07 8.97 9.54
C PHE A 106 17.22 8.05 8.64
N SER A 107 17.24 6.74 8.88
CA SER A 107 16.38 5.81 8.16
C SER A 107 14.89 6.13 8.36
N ILE A 108 14.47 6.42 9.59
CA ILE A 108 13.11 6.86 9.92
C ILE A 108 12.79 8.18 9.20
N LEU A 109 13.68 9.18 9.28
CA LEU A 109 13.48 10.47 8.62
C LEU A 109 13.32 10.32 7.11
N PHE A 110 14.19 9.53 6.46
CA PHE A 110 14.14 9.30 5.01
C PHE A 110 12.87 8.56 4.62
N PHE A 111 12.43 7.59 5.41
CA PHE A 111 11.15 6.93 5.19
C PHE A 111 9.95 7.88 5.33
N CYS A 112 9.96 8.77 6.31
CA CYS A 112 8.91 9.78 6.48
C CYS A 112 8.81 10.71 5.27
N ILE A 113 9.96 11.22 4.79
CA ILE A 113 9.99 12.10 3.62
C ILE A 113 9.55 11.34 2.37
N PHE A 114 10.03 10.09 2.18
CA PHE A 114 9.56 9.24 1.10
C PHE A 114 8.05 9.05 1.14
N THR A 115 7.49 8.74 2.31
CA THR A 115 6.04 8.51 2.48
C THR A 115 5.22 9.75 2.12
N ALA A 116 5.63 10.92 2.58
CA ALA A 116 4.98 12.18 2.23
C ALA A 116 5.05 12.44 0.72
N ALA A 117 6.23 12.25 0.12
CA ALA A 117 6.49 12.50 -1.29
C ALA A 117 5.73 11.53 -2.22
N ILE A 118 5.72 10.23 -1.90
CA ILE A 118 5.01 9.23 -2.70
C ILE A 118 3.49 9.44 -2.67
N ASN A 119 2.94 9.83 -1.52
CA ASN A 119 1.54 10.19 -1.40
C ASN A 119 1.21 11.48 -2.14
N ALA A 120 2.14 12.45 -2.18
CA ALA A 120 2.01 13.66 -2.98
C ALA A 120 1.94 13.37 -4.49
N ALA A 121 2.55 12.29 -4.96
CA ALA A 121 2.46 11.83 -6.34
C ALA A 121 1.19 10.99 -6.59
N LEU A 122 0.88 10.04 -5.72
CA LEU A 122 -0.15 9.02 -5.92
C LEU A 122 -1.57 9.60 -5.96
N GLN A 123 -1.90 10.55 -5.08
CA GLN A 123 -3.26 11.08 -5.02
C GLN A 123 -3.64 11.92 -6.23
N PRO A 124 -2.80 12.90 -6.70
CA PRO A 124 -3.06 13.57 -7.96
C PRO A 124 -3.10 12.63 -9.16
N PHE A 125 -2.36 11.51 -9.11
CA PHE A 125 -2.36 10.52 -10.17
C PHE A 125 -3.72 9.83 -10.33
N ARG A 126 -4.34 9.43 -9.21
CA ARG A 126 -5.71 8.86 -9.22
C ARG A 126 -6.73 9.84 -9.81
N ALA A 127 -6.61 11.11 -9.45
CA ALA A 127 -7.50 12.16 -9.97
C ALA A 127 -7.23 12.48 -11.45
N LEU A 128 -5.99 12.32 -11.94
CA LEU A 128 -5.61 12.58 -13.32
C LEU A 128 -6.38 11.69 -14.30
N ILE A 129 -6.61 10.44 -13.97
CA ILE A 129 -7.38 9.50 -14.79
C ILE A 129 -8.81 10.03 -14.99
N ALA A 130 -9.47 10.41 -13.90
CA ALA A 130 -10.83 10.96 -13.97
C ALA A 130 -10.89 12.32 -14.71
N ASP A 131 -9.81 13.14 -14.63
CA ASP A 131 -9.74 14.41 -15.32
C ASP A 131 -9.60 14.26 -16.85
N ILE A 132 -8.90 13.22 -17.34
CA ILE A 132 -8.56 13.05 -18.78
C ILE A 132 -9.54 12.12 -19.49
N ILE A 133 -9.98 11.04 -18.86
CA ILE A 133 -10.71 9.95 -19.48
C ILE A 133 -12.24 10.19 -19.38
N PRO A 134 -13.04 9.88 -20.44
CA PRO A 134 -14.49 9.91 -20.37
C PRO A 134 -15.02 8.89 -19.34
N GLU A 135 -16.16 9.19 -18.73
CA GLU A 135 -16.77 8.33 -17.68
C GLU A 135 -17.00 6.89 -18.14
N GLN A 136 -17.38 6.70 -19.43
CA GLN A 136 -17.63 5.40 -20.02
C GLN A 136 -16.39 4.49 -20.04
N GLU A 137 -15.19 5.09 -20.04
CA GLU A 137 -13.91 4.37 -20.10
C GLU A 137 -13.19 4.29 -18.75
N HIS A 138 -13.73 4.90 -17.68
CA HIS A 138 -13.11 4.89 -16.35
C HIS A 138 -12.81 3.48 -15.86
N THR A 139 -13.74 2.54 -16.05
CA THR A 139 -13.55 1.13 -15.62
C THR A 139 -12.33 0.50 -16.28
N LYS A 140 -12.15 0.70 -17.59
CA LYS A 140 -10.99 0.17 -18.34
C LYS A 140 -9.69 0.82 -17.87
N ALA A 141 -9.71 2.13 -17.64
CA ALA A 141 -8.54 2.88 -17.21
C ALA A 141 -8.06 2.49 -15.82
N TYR A 142 -8.98 2.39 -14.85
CA TYR A 142 -8.66 1.93 -13.50
C TYR A 142 -8.28 0.45 -13.46
N ALA A 143 -8.88 -0.40 -14.31
CA ALA A 143 -8.45 -1.79 -14.45
C ALA A 143 -7.01 -1.89 -14.98
N THR A 144 -6.67 -1.10 -16.02
CA THR A 144 -5.29 -1.01 -16.53
C THR A 144 -4.32 -0.52 -15.44
N GLN A 145 -4.74 0.46 -14.64
CA GLN A 145 -3.96 0.94 -13.50
C GLN A 145 -3.73 -0.17 -12.48
N ALA A 146 -4.78 -0.89 -12.09
CA ALA A 146 -4.70 -1.97 -11.10
C ALA A 146 -3.74 -3.10 -11.53
N VAL A 147 -3.76 -3.47 -12.81
CA VAL A 147 -2.83 -4.46 -13.37
C VAL A 147 -1.38 -3.96 -13.27
N LEU A 148 -1.10 -2.72 -13.68
CA LEU A 148 0.25 -2.15 -13.62
C LEU A 148 0.75 -2.00 -12.18
N ILE A 149 -0.12 -1.61 -11.25
CA ILE A 149 0.14 -1.58 -9.81
C ILE A 149 0.53 -2.98 -9.31
N GLY A 150 -0.27 -3.99 -9.63
CA GLY A 150 -0.04 -5.36 -9.18
C GLY A 150 1.27 -5.94 -9.73
N ILE A 151 1.55 -5.73 -11.02
CA ILE A 151 2.82 -6.17 -11.63
C ILE A 151 3.99 -5.46 -10.94
N GLY A 152 3.93 -4.14 -10.76
CA GLY A 152 4.97 -3.37 -10.08
C GLY A 152 5.23 -3.87 -8.66
N ALA A 153 4.17 -4.12 -7.90
CA ALA A 153 4.27 -4.61 -6.52
C ALA A 153 4.85 -6.02 -6.44
N ALA A 154 4.42 -6.94 -7.31
CA ALA A 154 4.93 -8.32 -7.33
C ALA A 154 6.43 -8.36 -7.69
N PHE A 155 6.83 -7.65 -8.77
CA PHE A 155 8.23 -7.59 -9.17
C PHE A 155 9.13 -6.96 -8.12
N SER A 156 8.70 -5.84 -7.52
CA SER A 156 9.49 -5.15 -6.51
C SER A 156 9.71 -5.99 -5.25
N SER A 157 8.68 -6.72 -4.83
CA SER A 157 8.76 -7.60 -3.66
C SER A 157 9.69 -8.78 -3.89
N ALA A 158 9.69 -9.37 -5.10
CA ALA A 158 10.58 -10.48 -5.45
C ALA A 158 12.02 -10.03 -5.76
N LEU A 159 12.25 -8.74 -6.00
CA LEU A 159 13.52 -8.24 -6.52
C LEU A 159 14.73 -8.54 -5.61
N PRO A 160 14.70 -8.34 -4.27
CA PRO A 160 15.82 -8.71 -3.40
C PRO A 160 16.16 -10.20 -3.49
N TRP A 161 15.15 -11.07 -3.51
CA TRP A 161 15.33 -12.51 -3.68
C TRP A 161 15.96 -12.86 -5.02
N LEU A 162 15.50 -12.25 -6.12
CA LEU A 162 16.03 -12.46 -7.47
C LEU A 162 17.51 -12.05 -7.53
N LEU A 163 17.84 -10.87 -6.99
CA LEU A 163 19.22 -10.38 -6.97
C LEU A 163 20.14 -11.28 -6.17
N LEU A 164 19.69 -11.81 -5.03
CA LEU A 164 20.47 -12.77 -4.24
C LEU A 164 20.81 -14.04 -5.05
N HIS A 165 19.90 -14.53 -5.89
CA HIS A 165 20.15 -15.71 -6.73
C HIS A 165 21.03 -15.41 -7.95
N ILE A 166 20.99 -14.19 -8.48
CA ILE A 166 21.85 -13.75 -9.60
C ILE A 166 23.29 -13.55 -9.12
N PHE A 167 23.45 -12.87 -7.99
CA PHE A 167 24.75 -12.51 -7.41
C PHE A 167 25.19 -13.51 -6.34
N LYS A 168 25.21 -14.81 -6.66
CA LYS A 168 25.50 -15.96 -5.78
C LYS A 168 26.72 -15.83 -4.82
N ASN A 169 27.54 -14.82 -4.99
CA ASN A 169 28.73 -14.53 -4.17
C ASN A 169 28.68 -13.13 -3.56
N GLY A 170 27.50 -12.60 -3.29
CA GLY A 170 27.40 -11.34 -2.55
C GLY A 170 28.21 -11.44 -1.27
N ALA A 171 29.28 -10.67 -1.19
CA ALA A 171 30.07 -10.56 0.02
C ALA A 171 29.10 -10.12 1.13
N SER A 172 28.73 -11.03 2.01
CA SER A 172 28.02 -10.69 3.23
C SER A 172 28.93 -9.71 3.97
N THR A 173 28.63 -8.43 3.82
CA THR A 173 29.30 -7.40 4.60
C THR A 173 28.93 -7.67 6.05
N THR A 174 29.93 -7.93 6.85
CA THR A 174 29.84 -8.34 8.26
C THR A 174 29.11 -7.31 9.14
N ALA A 175 28.70 -6.16 8.59
CA ALA A 175 27.89 -5.16 9.26
C ALA A 175 27.12 -4.32 8.23
N GLY A 176 25.79 -4.27 8.33
CA GLY A 176 24.94 -3.36 7.56
C GLY A 176 23.93 -4.03 6.64
N ILE A 177 23.20 -3.23 5.86
CA ILE A 177 22.17 -3.71 4.92
C ILE A 177 22.85 -4.42 3.75
N PRO A 178 22.39 -5.66 3.38
CA PRO A 178 22.93 -6.43 2.27
C PRO A 178 22.95 -5.68 0.95
N PHE A 179 23.95 -5.97 0.11
CA PHE A 179 24.12 -5.31 -1.19
C PHE A 179 22.91 -5.50 -2.10
N GLU A 180 22.31 -6.69 -2.09
CA GLU A 180 21.14 -7.03 -2.91
C GLU A 180 19.92 -6.18 -2.56
N ILE A 181 19.71 -5.91 -1.27
CA ILE A 181 18.65 -5.01 -0.80
C ILE A 181 18.95 -3.58 -1.26
N LYS A 182 20.19 -3.09 -1.09
CA LYS A 182 20.58 -1.75 -1.58
C LYS A 182 20.37 -1.62 -3.08
N LEU A 183 20.81 -2.62 -3.85
CA LEU A 183 20.66 -2.63 -5.31
C LEU A 183 19.18 -2.63 -5.73
N ALA A 184 18.31 -3.37 -5.02
CA ALA A 184 16.87 -3.36 -5.27
C ALA A 184 16.28 -1.95 -5.09
N PHE A 185 16.71 -1.21 -4.06
CA PHE A 185 16.27 0.16 -3.81
C PHE A 185 16.76 1.13 -4.92
N TYR A 186 17.98 0.95 -5.41
CA TYR A 186 18.51 1.76 -6.53
C TYR A 186 17.72 1.50 -7.81
N ILE A 187 17.45 0.23 -8.13
CA ILE A 187 16.59 -0.14 -9.25
C ILE A 187 15.18 0.46 -9.08
N GLY A 188 14.64 0.45 -7.86
CA GLY A 188 13.36 1.07 -7.53
C GLY A 188 13.32 2.57 -7.81
N ALA A 189 14.37 3.30 -7.43
CA ALA A 189 14.49 4.74 -7.71
C ALA A 189 14.52 5.03 -9.21
N VAL A 190 15.31 4.29 -9.97
CA VAL A 190 15.43 4.43 -11.43
C VAL A 190 14.12 4.08 -12.12
N THR A 191 13.48 2.98 -11.72
CA THR A 191 12.18 2.55 -12.25
C THR A 191 11.10 3.60 -12.02
N LEU A 192 11.03 4.16 -10.80
CA LEU A 192 10.11 5.24 -10.46
C LEU A 192 10.30 6.45 -11.40
N MET A 193 11.53 6.91 -11.57
CA MET A 193 11.82 8.09 -12.40
C MET A 193 11.54 7.86 -13.88
N ILE A 194 11.92 6.71 -14.44
CA ILE A 194 11.68 6.38 -15.85
C ILE A 194 10.18 6.33 -16.13
N THR A 195 9.41 5.62 -15.30
CA THR A 195 7.99 5.39 -15.56
C THR A 195 7.15 6.65 -15.36
N VAL A 196 7.43 7.43 -14.30
CA VAL A 196 6.75 8.71 -14.07
C VAL A 196 7.17 9.77 -15.07
N GLY A 197 8.44 9.83 -15.42
CA GLY A 197 8.95 10.71 -16.47
C GLY A 197 8.26 10.44 -17.81
N TRP A 198 8.18 9.17 -18.21
CA TRP A 198 7.46 8.74 -19.42
C TRP A 198 5.99 9.17 -19.40
N THR A 199 5.28 8.85 -18.31
CA THR A 199 3.87 9.23 -18.17
C THR A 199 3.69 10.74 -18.23
N THR A 200 4.53 11.52 -17.54
CA THR A 200 4.44 12.98 -17.52
C THR A 200 4.62 13.56 -18.93
N LEU A 201 5.60 13.07 -19.68
CA LEU A 201 5.87 13.51 -21.05
C LEU A 201 4.70 13.16 -21.99
N LYS A 202 4.19 11.93 -21.93
CA LYS A 202 3.11 11.47 -22.82
C LYS A 202 1.76 12.08 -22.45
N THR A 203 1.47 12.23 -21.16
CA THR A 203 0.19 12.78 -20.70
C THR A 203 0.00 14.25 -21.04
N ARG A 204 1.09 15.02 -21.13
CA ARG A 204 1.04 16.44 -21.54
C ARG A 204 0.28 16.64 -22.86
N GLN A 205 0.31 15.66 -23.76
CA GLN A 205 -0.36 15.72 -25.07
C GLN A 205 -1.89 15.61 -24.97
N TYR A 206 -2.41 15.04 -23.87
CA TYR A 206 -3.84 14.81 -23.65
C TYR A 206 -4.51 15.89 -22.82
N LEU A 207 -3.72 16.76 -22.18
CA LEU A 207 -4.24 17.87 -21.40
C LEU A 207 -4.87 18.92 -22.32
N PRO A 208 -6.03 19.50 -21.94
CA PRO A 208 -6.61 20.63 -22.68
C PRO A 208 -5.58 21.77 -22.76
N LYS A 209 -5.32 22.27 -23.97
CA LYS A 209 -4.52 23.48 -24.13
C LYS A 209 -5.28 24.62 -23.45
N GLN A 210 -4.83 25.03 -22.27
CA GLN A 210 -5.37 26.22 -21.62
C GLN A 210 -5.02 27.44 -22.49
N SER A 211 -6.03 27.93 -23.21
CA SER A 211 -5.92 29.15 -23.99
C SER A 211 -5.72 30.35 -23.06
N GLY A 212 -4.57 30.97 -23.20
CA GLY A 212 -4.12 32.25 -22.78
C GLY A 212 -4.86 32.98 -21.66
N ARG A 213 -4.13 33.27 -20.64
CA ARG A 213 -4.21 34.24 -19.54
C ARG A 213 -4.01 33.62 -18.17
N LEU A 214 -2.82 33.06 -17.93
CA LEU A 214 -2.34 32.83 -16.56
C LEU A 214 -0.95 33.49 -16.41
N LYS A 215 -0.90 34.80 -16.58
CA LYS A 215 0.17 35.61 -16.03
C LYS A 215 -0.15 35.84 -14.55
N GLY A 216 0.65 35.26 -13.67
CA GLY A 216 0.92 35.82 -12.35
C GLY A 216 -0.04 35.51 -11.20
N ARG A 217 -0.58 34.27 -11.03
CA ARG A 217 -1.11 33.86 -9.74
C ARG A 217 -0.34 32.65 -9.20
N LEU A 218 0.79 32.96 -8.59
CA LEU A 218 1.52 32.08 -7.71
C LEU A 218 0.66 31.82 -6.46
N PHE A 219 0.47 30.54 -6.15
CA PHE A 219 0.07 29.99 -4.85
C PHE A 219 -0.79 30.89 -3.95
N HIS A 220 -2.07 30.92 -4.15
CA HIS A 220 -3.01 31.30 -3.11
C HIS A 220 -3.35 29.99 -2.35
N MET A 221 -2.82 29.83 -1.13
CA MET A 221 -3.29 28.79 -0.20
C MET A 221 -4.70 29.19 0.24
N PRO A 222 -5.74 28.48 -0.20
CA PRO A 222 -7.07 28.81 0.23
C PRO A 222 -7.31 28.26 1.64
N SER A 223 -8.05 28.99 2.45
CA SER A 223 -8.51 28.53 3.75
C SER A 223 -9.21 27.17 3.61
N ILE A 224 -8.70 26.18 4.35
CA ILE A 224 -9.31 24.84 4.41
C ILE A 224 -10.70 25.03 5.00
N GLY A 225 -11.74 24.74 4.22
CA GLY A 225 -13.13 24.83 4.68
C GLY A 225 -13.44 23.70 5.66
N LEU A 226 -12.85 23.74 6.86
CA LEU A 226 -13.08 22.79 7.96
C LEU A 226 -14.59 22.58 8.23
N LYS A 227 -15.40 23.63 8.10
CA LYS A 227 -16.87 23.54 8.23
C LYS A 227 -17.53 22.57 7.23
N LYS A 228 -16.98 22.44 6.01
CA LYS A 228 -17.54 21.55 4.98
C LYS A 228 -17.16 20.10 5.24
N ILE A 229 -16.02 19.86 5.85
CA ILE A 229 -15.56 18.51 6.26
C ILE A 229 -16.38 18.04 7.46
N THR A 230 -16.59 18.88 8.47
CA THR A 230 -17.36 18.53 9.68
C THR A 230 -18.85 18.28 9.38
N SER A 231 -19.47 19.03 8.48
CA SER A 231 -20.87 18.78 8.08
C SER A 231 -21.02 17.44 7.32
N SER A 232 -20.02 17.02 6.57
CA SER A 232 -20.04 15.72 5.87
C SER A 232 -19.94 14.52 6.81
N PHE A 233 -19.30 14.67 7.98
CA PHE A 233 -19.29 13.63 9.03
C PHE A 233 -20.68 13.28 9.57
N MET A 234 -21.60 14.26 9.66
CA MET A 234 -22.96 14.04 10.15
C MET A 234 -23.88 13.34 9.13
N LEU A 235 -23.48 13.28 7.86
CA LEU A 235 -24.27 12.75 6.76
C LEU A 235 -23.72 11.42 6.20
N ILE A 236 -22.85 10.72 6.95
CA ILE A 236 -22.27 9.46 6.49
C ILE A 236 -23.38 8.39 6.35
N PRO A 237 -23.55 7.78 5.16
CA PRO A 237 -24.51 6.70 4.98
C PRO A 237 -24.21 5.49 5.88
N LYS A 238 -25.26 4.85 6.41
CA LYS A 238 -25.13 3.69 7.30
C LYS A 238 -24.26 2.57 6.71
N VAL A 239 -24.39 2.30 5.41
CA VAL A 239 -23.60 1.31 4.71
C VAL A 239 -22.10 1.67 4.74
N MET A 240 -21.76 2.93 4.52
CA MET A 240 -20.36 3.38 4.59
C MET A 240 -19.79 3.21 5.99
N LEU A 241 -20.55 3.54 7.04
CA LEU A 241 -20.12 3.33 8.43
C LEU A 241 -19.86 1.85 8.72
N GLN A 242 -20.77 0.97 8.31
CA GLN A 242 -20.63 -0.49 8.49
C GLN A 242 -19.39 -1.02 7.75
N VAL A 243 -19.18 -0.62 6.48
CA VAL A 243 -18.01 -1.03 5.69
C VAL A 243 -16.73 -0.43 6.28
N SER A 244 -16.78 0.77 6.87
CA SER A 244 -15.63 1.38 7.56
C SER A 244 -15.18 0.56 8.78
N VAL A 245 -16.13 0.01 9.55
CA VAL A 245 -15.81 -0.88 10.68
C VAL A 245 -15.17 -2.19 10.19
N VAL A 246 -15.68 -2.77 9.10
CA VAL A 246 -15.06 -3.96 8.46
C VAL A 246 -13.63 -3.64 8.03
N GLN A 247 -13.42 -2.52 7.37
CA GLN A 247 -12.09 -2.09 6.93
C GLN A 247 -11.14 -1.83 8.09
N PHE A 248 -11.63 -1.29 9.21
CA PHE A 248 -10.83 -1.10 10.40
C PHE A 248 -10.21 -2.42 10.88
N PHE A 249 -11.02 -3.47 11.08
CA PHE A 249 -10.51 -4.78 11.51
C PHE A 249 -9.66 -5.46 10.44
N THR A 250 -9.99 -5.31 9.16
CA THR A 250 -9.19 -5.83 8.05
C THR A 250 -7.80 -5.20 8.03
N TRP A 251 -7.70 -3.87 8.11
CA TRP A 251 -6.43 -3.16 8.10
C TRP A 251 -5.66 -3.28 9.40
N LEU A 252 -6.34 -3.51 10.53
CA LEU A 252 -5.69 -3.86 11.79
C LEU A 252 -4.84 -5.12 11.63
N GLY A 253 -5.45 -6.20 11.12
CA GLY A 253 -4.74 -7.45 10.84
C GLY A 253 -3.68 -7.29 9.76
N THR A 254 -4.02 -6.60 8.66
CA THR A 254 -3.10 -6.37 7.54
C THR A 254 -1.87 -5.58 7.98
N PHE A 255 -2.02 -4.56 8.80
CA PHE A 255 -0.90 -3.73 9.23
C PHE A 255 -0.03 -4.44 10.26
N CYS A 256 -0.61 -5.24 11.16
CA CYS A 256 0.16 -6.16 12.00
C CYS A 256 1.03 -7.09 11.14
N PHE A 257 0.47 -7.67 10.08
CA PHE A 257 1.22 -8.49 9.13
C PHE A 257 2.37 -7.70 8.49
N ILE A 258 2.12 -6.50 7.95
CA ILE A 258 3.16 -5.68 7.29
C ILE A 258 4.34 -5.40 8.24
N VAL A 259 4.05 -5.08 9.50
CA VAL A 259 5.08 -4.65 10.46
C VAL A 259 5.85 -5.85 11.05
N TYR A 260 5.15 -6.93 11.40
CA TYR A 260 5.70 -8.03 12.21
C TYR A 260 5.93 -9.34 11.45
N PHE A 261 5.76 -9.35 10.13
CA PHE A 261 5.93 -10.58 9.36
C PHE A 261 7.39 -11.02 9.26
N THR A 262 8.34 -10.09 9.11
CA THR A 262 9.78 -10.44 9.15
C THR A 262 10.17 -11.08 10.48
N PRO A 263 9.89 -10.47 11.66
CA PRO A 263 10.12 -11.11 12.95
C PRO A 263 9.46 -12.50 13.10
N ALA A 264 8.23 -12.63 12.61
CA ALA A 264 7.54 -13.92 12.67
C ALA A 264 8.24 -15.00 11.81
N ILE A 265 8.79 -14.63 10.65
CA ILE A 265 9.62 -15.54 9.83
C ILE A 265 10.89 -15.94 10.60
N GLU A 266 11.57 -15.00 11.24
CA GLU A 266 12.76 -15.27 12.05
C GLU A 266 12.47 -16.31 13.13
N GLN A 267 11.34 -16.18 13.83
CA GLN A 267 10.93 -17.06 14.91
C GLN A 267 10.43 -18.41 14.40
N SER A 268 9.53 -18.45 13.42
CA SER A 268 8.86 -19.68 12.97
C SER A 268 9.69 -20.54 12.02
N ILE A 269 10.44 -19.92 11.10
CA ILE A 269 11.18 -20.62 10.04
C ILE A 269 12.64 -20.83 10.42
N TYR A 270 13.27 -19.81 11.02
CA TYR A 270 14.70 -19.87 11.37
C TYR A 270 14.94 -20.14 12.85
N HIS A 271 13.88 -20.33 13.66
CA HIS A 271 13.93 -20.68 15.07
C HIS A 271 14.81 -19.75 15.92
N LEU A 272 14.86 -18.46 15.54
CA LEU A 272 15.52 -17.47 16.36
C LEU A 272 14.75 -17.28 17.67
N PRO A 273 15.44 -17.30 18.82
CA PRO A 273 14.79 -17.10 20.10
C PRO A 273 14.24 -15.67 20.20
N VAL A 274 13.09 -15.53 20.81
CA VAL A 274 12.38 -14.26 21.08
C VAL A 274 13.23 -13.24 21.83
N ALA A 275 14.19 -13.68 22.63
CA ALA A 275 15.21 -12.82 23.24
C ALA A 275 16.53 -13.02 22.51
N ILE A 276 17.18 -11.93 22.11
CA ILE A 276 18.55 -11.99 21.59
C ILE A 276 19.40 -12.70 22.64
N ASN A 277 19.72 -13.97 22.38
CA ASN A 277 20.64 -14.71 23.24
C ASN A 277 22.01 -14.06 23.12
N PRO A 278 22.63 -13.58 24.21
CA PRO A 278 23.97 -13.00 24.17
C PRO A 278 25.05 -13.94 23.61
N GLY A 279 24.71 -15.22 23.43
CA GLY A 279 25.60 -16.26 22.89
C GLY A 279 25.50 -16.51 21.38
N LEU A 280 24.55 -15.90 20.66
CA LEU A 280 24.53 -15.98 19.20
C LEU A 280 25.59 -15.02 18.64
N SER A 281 26.47 -15.49 17.78
CA SER A 281 27.44 -14.59 17.15
C SER A 281 26.66 -13.53 16.32
N ASN A 282 27.05 -12.26 16.41
CA ASN A 282 26.42 -11.18 15.66
C ASN A 282 26.33 -11.48 14.15
N ALA A 283 27.31 -12.20 13.60
CA ALA A 283 27.36 -12.62 12.20
C ALA A 283 26.22 -13.59 11.84
N LEU A 284 25.90 -14.55 12.69
CA LEU A 284 24.83 -15.52 12.42
C LEU A 284 23.45 -14.86 12.51
N SER A 285 23.22 -14.00 13.49
CA SER A 285 21.95 -13.27 13.61
C SER A 285 21.71 -12.36 12.40
N HIS A 286 22.74 -11.67 11.91
CA HIS A 286 22.64 -10.85 10.68
C HIS A 286 22.33 -11.71 9.44
N GLN A 287 22.96 -12.87 9.29
CA GLN A 287 22.69 -13.77 8.17
C GLN A 287 21.25 -14.31 8.18
N LEU A 288 20.71 -14.63 9.35
CA LEU A 288 19.34 -15.14 9.49
C LEU A 288 18.31 -14.01 9.24
N LEU A 289 18.58 -12.80 9.71
CA LEU A 289 17.77 -11.63 9.40
C LEU A 289 17.73 -11.36 7.88
N GLU A 290 18.88 -11.42 7.20
CA GLU A 290 18.94 -11.28 5.74
C GLU A 290 18.04 -12.30 5.03
N LYS A 291 18.16 -13.59 5.41
CA LYS A 291 17.30 -14.66 4.85
C LYS A 291 15.81 -14.40 5.13
N SER A 292 15.48 -13.89 6.31
CA SER A 292 14.10 -13.57 6.70
C SER A 292 13.53 -12.43 5.87
N VAL A 293 14.32 -11.36 5.63
CA VAL A 293 13.93 -10.23 4.79
C VAL A 293 13.70 -10.65 3.34
N VAL A 294 14.61 -11.49 2.81
CA VAL A 294 14.50 -12.03 1.45
C VAL A 294 13.28 -12.94 1.31
N LEU A 295 13.02 -13.81 2.29
CA LEU A 295 11.84 -14.68 2.30
C LEU A 295 10.54 -13.89 2.44
N ASN A 296 10.53 -12.82 3.25
CA ASN A 296 9.41 -11.88 3.33
C ASN A 296 9.12 -11.25 1.94
N GLY A 297 10.16 -10.77 1.26
CA GLY A 297 10.01 -10.22 -0.10
C GLY A 297 9.39 -11.21 -1.08
N LEU A 298 9.83 -12.47 -1.05
CA LEU A 298 9.27 -13.54 -1.88
C LEU A 298 7.82 -13.85 -1.51
N ALA A 299 7.50 -13.93 -0.23
CA ALA A 299 6.13 -14.12 0.27
C ALA A 299 5.20 -12.97 -0.18
N CYS A 300 5.70 -11.72 -0.11
CA CYS A 300 5.00 -10.56 -0.65
C CYS A 300 4.76 -10.66 -2.16
N ALA A 301 5.73 -11.14 -2.94
CA ALA A 301 5.57 -11.35 -4.37
C ALA A 301 4.49 -12.40 -4.67
N VAL A 302 4.44 -13.48 -3.89
CA VAL A 302 3.41 -14.53 -4.02
C VAL A 302 2.02 -13.94 -3.79
N TYR A 303 1.77 -13.31 -2.64
CA TYR A 303 0.43 -12.80 -2.36
C TYR A 303 0.03 -11.65 -3.31
N MET A 304 0.96 -10.84 -3.79
CA MET A 304 0.68 -9.80 -4.79
C MET A 304 0.36 -10.41 -6.17
N THR A 305 1.00 -11.49 -6.56
CA THR A 305 0.66 -12.22 -7.80
C THR A 305 -0.75 -12.80 -7.71
N ILE A 306 -1.08 -13.43 -6.59
CA ILE A 306 -2.43 -13.96 -6.35
C ILE A 306 -3.47 -12.83 -6.30
N ASN A 307 -3.12 -11.69 -5.72
CA ASN A 307 -3.98 -10.50 -5.75
C ASN A 307 -4.37 -10.10 -7.18
N ILE A 308 -3.43 -10.08 -8.12
CA ILE A 308 -3.72 -9.74 -9.53
C ILE A 308 -4.70 -10.74 -10.13
N ILE A 309 -4.41 -12.03 -9.98
CA ILE A 309 -5.22 -13.13 -10.53
C ILE A 309 -6.63 -13.10 -9.94
N TYR A 310 -6.71 -13.02 -8.61
CA TYR A 310 -8.01 -13.07 -7.93
C TYR A 310 -8.84 -11.80 -8.15
N ALA A 311 -8.21 -10.61 -8.20
CA ALA A 311 -8.89 -9.36 -8.52
C ALA A 311 -9.57 -9.43 -9.92
N TYR A 312 -8.92 -10.08 -10.89
CA TYR A 312 -9.51 -10.34 -12.20
C TYR A 312 -10.72 -11.29 -12.11
N CYS A 313 -10.69 -12.27 -11.20
CA CYS A 313 -11.78 -13.23 -10.99
C CYS A 313 -12.99 -12.64 -10.21
N ILE A 314 -12.79 -11.63 -9.36
CA ILE A 314 -13.84 -11.04 -8.50
C ILE A 314 -15.12 -10.66 -9.28
N PRO A 315 -15.09 -9.98 -10.46
CA PRO A 315 -16.28 -9.63 -11.20
C PRO A 315 -17.08 -10.86 -11.67
N PHE A 316 -16.40 -11.94 -12.03
CA PHE A 316 -17.04 -13.19 -12.47
C PHE A 316 -17.67 -13.94 -11.29
N LEU A 317 -16.97 -14.00 -10.16
CA LEU A 317 -17.47 -14.59 -8.92
C LEU A 317 -18.69 -13.82 -8.39
N SER A 318 -18.64 -12.50 -8.44
CA SER A 318 -19.72 -11.62 -7.98
C SER A 318 -21.00 -11.69 -8.82
N LYS A 319 -20.93 -12.26 -10.05
CA LYS A 319 -22.12 -12.58 -10.85
C LYS A 319 -22.81 -13.87 -10.41
N LYS A 320 -22.05 -14.84 -9.88
CA LYS A 320 -22.57 -16.13 -9.42
C LYS A 320 -23.07 -16.06 -7.98
N ILE A 321 -22.26 -15.49 -7.11
CA ILE A 321 -22.54 -15.25 -5.69
C ILE A 321 -22.39 -13.75 -5.42
N THR A 322 -23.12 -13.20 -4.45
CA THR A 322 -23.05 -11.74 -4.19
C THR A 322 -21.63 -11.31 -3.82
N ARG A 323 -21.23 -10.08 -4.22
CA ARG A 323 -19.91 -9.53 -3.87
C ARG A 323 -19.65 -9.52 -2.35
N LYS A 324 -20.71 -9.36 -1.54
CA LYS A 324 -20.65 -9.50 -0.08
C LYS A 324 -20.14 -10.88 0.34
N VAL A 325 -20.70 -11.96 -0.22
CA VAL A 325 -20.28 -13.33 0.08
C VAL A 325 -18.85 -13.60 -0.39
N VAL A 326 -18.49 -13.11 -1.58
CA VAL A 326 -17.09 -13.17 -2.08
C VAL A 326 -16.14 -12.53 -1.06
N HIS A 327 -16.51 -11.36 -0.52
CA HIS A 327 -15.69 -10.65 0.48
C HIS A 327 -15.55 -11.43 1.79
N ILE A 328 -16.64 -11.96 2.32
CA ILE A 328 -16.64 -12.78 3.54
C ILE A 328 -15.70 -13.99 3.37
N ILE A 329 -15.87 -14.76 2.30
CA ILE A 329 -15.06 -15.96 2.03
C ILE A 329 -13.57 -15.57 1.90
N SER A 330 -13.28 -14.49 1.17
CA SER A 330 -11.91 -14.02 1.00
C SER A 330 -11.25 -13.63 2.32
N LEU A 331 -11.95 -12.90 3.19
CA LEU A 331 -11.43 -12.52 4.50
C LEU A 331 -11.25 -13.73 5.43
N MET A 332 -12.18 -14.71 5.39
CA MET A 332 -12.04 -15.97 6.14
C MET A 332 -10.79 -16.75 5.70
N ILE A 333 -10.56 -16.86 4.39
CA ILE A 333 -9.37 -17.53 3.84
C ILE A 333 -8.09 -16.78 4.26
N GLY A 334 -8.06 -15.45 4.15
CA GLY A 334 -6.90 -14.66 4.57
C GLY A 334 -6.63 -14.74 6.07
N GLY A 335 -7.68 -14.69 6.89
CA GLY A 335 -7.56 -14.86 8.34
C GLY A 335 -7.04 -16.25 8.72
N ALA A 336 -7.58 -17.30 8.10
CA ALA A 336 -7.10 -18.68 8.28
C ALA A 336 -5.64 -18.84 7.83
N SER A 337 -5.24 -18.17 6.74
CA SER A 337 -3.86 -18.13 6.27
C SER A 337 -2.90 -17.55 7.31
N LEU A 338 -3.24 -16.44 7.96
CA LEU A 338 -2.40 -15.87 9.02
C LEU A 338 -2.39 -16.74 10.29
N ILE A 339 -3.52 -17.35 10.66
CA ILE A 339 -3.59 -18.26 11.81
C ILE A 339 -2.76 -19.53 11.55
N SER A 340 -2.70 -20.03 10.33
CA SER A 340 -1.92 -21.21 9.98
C SER A 340 -0.41 -21.04 10.21
N LEU A 341 0.09 -19.78 10.30
CA LEU A 341 1.50 -19.50 10.60
C LEU A 341 1.97 -20.13 11.92
N LEU A 342 1.05 -20.38 12.86
CA LEU A 342 1.34 -21.09 14.11
C LEU A 342 1.91 -22.48 13.88
N PHE A 343 1.58 -23.14 12.77
CA PHE A 343 1.93 -24.52 12.46
C PHE A 343 2.96 -24.62 11.34
N ILE A 344 3.45 -23.48 10.82
CA ILE A 344 4.33 -23.43 9.66
C ILE A 344 5.77 -23.21 10.12
N HIS A 345 6.63 -24.19 9.81
CA HIS A 345 8.07 -24.18 10.11
C HIS A 345 8.94 -24.34 8.85
N GLN A 346 8.35 -24.33 7.67
CA GLN A 346 9.04 -24.49 6.39
C GLN A 346 8.70 -23.35 5.43
N ALA A 347 9.73 -22.79 4.77
CA ALA A 347 9.57 -21.67 3.84
C ALA A 347 8.59 -21.96 2.69
N ALA A 348 8.63 -23.18 2.13
CA ALA A 348 7.73 -23.57 1.04
C ALA A 348 6.24 -23.54 1.48
N VAL A 349 5.95 -24.03 2.68
CA VAL A 349 4.58 -24.04 3.25
C VAL A 349 4.12 -22.62 3.55
N LEU A 350 5.04 -21.74 4.03
CA LEU A 350 4.78 -20.33 4.22
C LEU A 350 4.30 -19.66 2.91
N LEU A 351 5.00 -19.93 1.80
CA LEU A 351 4.62 -19.37 0.49
C LEU A 351 3.24 -19.84 0.04
N VAL A 352 2.88 -21.10 0.31
CA VAL A 352 1.52 -21.62 0.04
C VAL A 352 0.47 -20.90 0.88
N ALA A 353 0.74 -20.66 2.16
CA ALA A 353 -0.17 -19.90 3.02
C ALA A 353 -0.41 -18.47 2.48
N MET A 354 0.59 -17.83 1.87
CA MET A 354 0.46 -16.48 1.30
C MET A 354 -0.51 -16.41 0.13
N ILE A 355 -0.88 -17.53 -0.49
CA ILE A 355 -1.96 -17.58 -1.49
C ILE A 355 -3.29 -17.14 -0.85
N GLY A 356 -3.61 -17.65 0.33
CA GLY A 356 -4.83 -17.27 1.05
C GLY A 356 -4.85 -15.80 1.44
N PHE A 357 -3.71 -15.26 1.88
CA PHE A 357 -3.60 -13.83 2.18
C PHE A 357 -3.76 -12.96 0.92
N GLY A 358 -3.23 -13.39 -0.23
CA GLY A 358 -3.40 -12.71 -1.52
C GLY A 358 -4.85 -12.62 -1.99
N ILE A 359 -5.64 -13.67 -1.74
CA ILE A 359 -7.09 -13.68 -1.98
C ILE A 359 -7.80 -12.59 -1.15
N ALA A 360 -7.48 -12.51 0.14
CA ALA A 360 -8.04 -11.48 1.01
C ALA A 360 -7.60 -10.08 0.57
N TRP A 361 -6.31 -9.91 0.24
CA TRP A 361 -5.75 -8.64 -0.22
C TRP A 361 -6.49 -8.08 -1.44
N ALA A 362 -6.75 -8.90 -2.45
CA ALA A 362 -7.53 -8.51 -3.62
C ALA A 362 -8.95 -8.07 -3.26
N SER A 363 -9.60 -8.83 -2.38
CA SER A 363 -10.98 -8.60 -1.99
C SER A 363 -11.13 -7.27 -1.24
N PHE A 364 -10.32 -7.01 -0.21
CA PHE A 364 -10.49 -5.80 0.61
C PHE A 364 -10.01 -4.49 -0.07
N ASN A 365 -9.22 -4.60 -1.13
CA ASN A 365 -8.87 -3.46 -1.98
C ASN A 365 -9.89 -3.17 -3.07
N CYS A 366 -10.82 -4.09 -3.38
CA CYS A 366 -11.80 -3.93 -4.45
C CYS A 366 -13.24 -3.80 -3.93
N ILE A 367 -13.70 -4.77 -3.15
CA ILE A 367 -15.13 -4.93 -2.82
C ILE A 367 -15.67 -3.82 -1.92
N PRO A 368 -15.01 -3.42 -0.82
CA PRO A 368 -15.52 -2.35 0.03
C PRO A 368 -15.71 -1.03 -0.72
N PHE A 369 -14.77 -0.67 -1.59
CA PHE A 369 -14.89 0.53 -2.43
C PHE A 369 -16.07 0.45 -3.39
N ALA A 370 -16.32 -0.73 -3.99
CA ALA A 370 -17.47 -0.94 -4.86
C ALA A 370 -18.81 -0.90 -4.09
N MET A 371 -18.83 -1.38 -2.84
CA MET A 371 -20.02 -1.33 -1.99
C MET A 371 -20.39 0.10 -1.61
N ILE A 372 -19.39 0.93 -1.23
CA ILE A 372 -19.62 2.33 -0.87
C ILE A 372 -19.92 3.20 -2.10
N ALA A 373 -19.26 3.00 -3.22
CA ALA A 373 -19.49 3.82 -4.42
C ALA A 373 -20.95 3.81 -4.86
N ASN A 374 -21.67 2.69 -4.68
CA ASN A 374 -23.08 2.57 -5.00
C ASN A 374 -24.02 3.18 -3.93
N ALA A 375 -23.50 3.48 -2.75
CA ALA A 375 -24.30 4.03 -1.63
C ALA A 375 -24.10 5.54 -1.45
N LEU A 376 -23.10 6.13 -2.11
CA LEU A 376 -22.73 7.53 -1.97
C LEU A 376 -23.39 8.42 -3.04
N PRO A 377 -23.78 9.65 -2.69
CA PRO A 377 -24.22 10.62 -3.68
C PRO A 377 -23.06 11.01 -4.60
N ALA A 378 -23.37 11.29 -5.86
CA ALA A 378 -22.38 11.71 -6.86
C ALA A 378 -21.66 13.02 -6.47
N GLU A 379 -22.39 13.93 -5.78
CA GLU A 379 -21.82 15.16 -5.24
C GLU A 379 -21.06 14.87 -3.94
N GLY A 380 -19.79 15.29 -3.87
CA GLY A 380 -18.95 15.12 -2.69
C GLY A 380 -18.28 13.75 -2.54
N LEU A 381 -18.32 12.91 -3.57
CA LEU A 381 -17.75 11.57 -3.57
C LEU A 381 -16.27 11.58 -3.09
N GLY A 382 -15.49 12.58 -3.49
CA GLY A 382 -14.09 12.72 -3.06
C GLY A 382 -13.92 12.91 -1.55
N VAL A 383 -14.79 13.68 -0.92
CA VAL A 383 -14.80 13.90 0.54
C VAL A 383 -15.15 12.60 1.26
N TYR A 384 -16.17 11.88 0.80
CA TYR A 384 -16.56 10.60 1.40
C TYR A 384 -15.47 9.52 1.23
N MET A 385 -14.80 9.47 0.08
CA MET A 385 -13.67 8.55 -0.13
C MET A 385 -12.47 8.93 0.77
N GLY A 386 -12.24 10.23 0.99
CA GLY A 386 -11.24 10.70 1.96
C GLY A 386 -11.59 10.31 3.40
N LEU A 387 -12.86 10.44 3.80
CA LEU A 387 -13.35 10.00 5.10
C LEU A 387 -13.25 8.47 5.26
N PHE A 388 -13.54 7.73 4.21
CA PHE A 388 -13.37 6.27 4.22
C PHE A 388 -11.90 5.86 4.38
N ASN A 389 -10.96 6.63 3.85
CA ASN A 389 -9.52 6.37 4.04
C ASN A 389 -9.09 6.45 5.51
N VAL A 390 -9.83 7.18 6.35
CA VAL A 390 -9.59 7.20 7.81
C VAL A 390 -9.73 5.79 8.40
N SER A 391 -10.69 4.99 7.93
CA SER A 391 -10.87 3.61 8.38
C SER A 391 -9.73 2.67 7.98
N ILE A 392 -8.89 3.08 7.04
CA ILE A 392 -7.67 2.39 6.62
C ILE A 392 -6.47 2.84 7.46
N CYS A 393 -6.33 4.15 7.69
CA CYS A 393 -5.17 4.72 8.37
C CYS A 393 -5.27 4.62 9.90
N LEU A 394 -6.48 4.72 10.46
CA LEU A 394 -6.68 4.66 11.91
C LEU A 394 -6.18 3.34 12.53
N PRO A 395 -6.48 2.14 11.98
CA PRO A 395 -5.92 0.90 12.49
C PRO A 395 -4.41 0.81 12.37
N GLN A 396 -3.80 1.44 11.35
CA GLN A 396 -2.34 1.51 11.24
C GLN A 396 -1.73 2.28 12.41
N ILE A 397 -2.32 3.43 12.76
CA ILE A 397 -1.92 4.22 13.92
C ILE A 397 -2.14 3.41 15.21
N PHE A 398 -3.26 2.70 15.33
CA PHE A 398 -3.55 1.85 16.49
C PHE A 398 -2.48 0.75 16.67
N VAL A 399 -2.15 0.01 15.61
CA VAL A 399 -1.09 -1.01 15.63
C VAL A 399 0.25 -0.38 16.00
N SER A 400 0.57 0.78 15.44
CA SER A 400 1.83 1.48 15.72
C SER A 400 2.00 1.83 17.20
N PHE A 401 0.91 2.17 17.91
CA PHE A 401 0.96 2.46 19.34
C PHE A 401 0.93 1.22 20.21
N PHE A 402 0.06 0.25 19.90
CA PHE A 402 -0.29 -0.80 20.84
C PHE A 402 0.36 -2.14 20.55
N ALA A 403 0.69 -2.47 19.29
CA ALA A 403 1.18 -3.80 18.96
C ALA A 403 2.53 -4.10 19.62
N GLY A 404 3.46 -3.13 19.67
CA GLY A 404 4.74 -3.31 20.38
C GLY A 404 4.58 -3.52 21.88
N TYR A 405 3.65 -2.80 22.51
CA TYR A 405 3.30 -2.99 23.91
C TYR A 405 2.71 -4.39 24.15
N ILE A 406 1.74 -4.79 23.33
CA ILE A 406 1.11 -6.12 23.40
C ILE A 406 2.16 -7.21 23.21
N LEU A 407 3.02 -7.06 22.21
CA LEU A 407 4.11 -8.00 21.91
C LEU A 407 5.01 -8.21 23.12
N ARG A 408 5.47 -7.11 23.74
CA ARG A 408 6.40 -7.15 24.90
C ARG A 408 5.74 -7.68 26.16
N THR A 409 4.54 -7.18 26.52
CA THR A 409 3.92 -7.44 27.83
C THR A 409 3.05 -8.68 27.87
N LEU A 410 2.25 -8.90 26.84
CA LEU A 410 1.26 -9.99 26.83
C LEU A 410 1.78 -11.23 26.08
N LEU A 411 2.51 -11.03 24.98
CA LEU A 411 2.97 -12.12 24.10
C LEU A 411 4.44 -12.51 24.35
N LYS A 412 5.11 -11.87 25.31
CA LYS A 412 6.51 -12.16 25.68
C LYS A 412 7.48 -12.13 24.48
N GLY A 413 7.18 -11.33 23.47
CA GLY A 413 7.97 -11.15 22.24
C GLY A 413 7.59 -12.11 21.09
N ASP A 414 6.58 -12.95 21.23
CA ASP A 414 6.18 -13.89 20.18
C ASP A 414 5.40 -13.19 19.05
N ALA A 415 6.10 -12.89 17.95
CA ALA A 415 5.53 -12.24 16.78
C ALA A 415 4.59 -13.16 15.99
N VAL A 416 4.73 -14.48 16.09
CA VAL A 416 3.83 -15.44 15.43
C VAL A 416 2.44 -15.36 16.05
N ILE A 417 2.35 -15.31 17.39
CA ILE A 417 1.05 -15.16 18.08
C ILE A 417 0.41 -13.80 17.71
N LEU A 418 1.19 -12.74 17.55
CA LEU A 418 0.66 -11.45 17.11
C LEU A 418 0.04 -11.55 15.70
N LEU A 419 0.62 -12.33 14.79
CA LEU A 419 0.04 -12.58 13.46
C LEU A 419 -1.21 -13.48 13.52
N VAL A 420 -1.29 -14.40 14.48
CA VAL A 420 -2.53 -15.15 14.76
C VAL A 420 -3.66 -14.21 15.17
N LEU A 421 -3.38 -13.24 16.06
CA LEU A 421 -4.36 -12.20 16.43
C LEU A 421 -4.75 -11.33 15.23
N ALA A 422 -3.82 -11.05 14.34
CA ALA A 422 -4.09 -10.36 13.06
C ALA A 422 -5.06 -11.18 12.18
N GLY A 423 -4.88 -12.50 12.10
CA GLY A 423 -5.79 -13.40 11.39
C GLY A 423 -7.18 -13.44 12.01
N ILE A 424 -7.28 -13.47 13.34
CA ILE A 424 -8.54 -13.38 14.08
C ILE A 424 -9.26 -12.06 13.77
N SER A 425 -8.53 -10.94 13.71
CA SER A 425 -9.09 -9.63 13.32
C SER A 425 -9.72 -9.66 11.92
N MET A 426 -9.10 -10.34 10.95
CA MET A 426 -9.69 -10.52 9.62
C MET A 426 -10.95 -11.39 9.64
N ILE A 427 -11.00 -12.42 10.49
CA ILE A 427 -12.21 -13.24 10.67
C ILE A 427 -13.34 -12.42 11.29
N ILE A 428 -13.03 -11.57 12.29
CA ILE A 428 -13.99 -10.62 12.86
C ILE A 428 -14.54 -9.70 11.76
N ALA A 429 -13.67 -9.16 10.88
CA ALA A 429 -14.08 -8.34 9.75
C ALA A 429 -15.04 -9.11 8.81
N ALA A 430 -14.77 -10.39 8.54
CA ALA A 430 -15.65 -11.25 7.75
C ALA A 430 -17.05 -11.37 8.38
N LEU A 431 -17.12 -11.63 9.70
CA LEU A 431 -18.38 -11.75 10.44
C LEU A 431 -19.14 -10.40 10.46
N LEU A 432 -18.44 -9.28 10.66
CA LEU A 432 -19.02 -7.93 10.61
C LEU A 432 -19.55 -7.55 9.23
N THR A 433 -19.14 -8.26 8.17
CA THR A 433 -19.67 -8.05 6.82
C THR A 433 -21.08 -8.66 6.64
N ILE A 434 -21.45 -9.67 7.46
CA ILE A 434 -22.72 -10.41 7.33
C ILE A 434 -23.97 -9.49 7.40
N PRO A 435 -24.10 -8.54 8.35
CA PRO A 435 -25.28 -7.71 8.47
C PRO A 435 -25.38 -6.60 7.40
N ILE A 436 -24.34 -6.37 6.59
CA ILE A 436 -24.34 -5.30 5.59
C ILE A 436 -25.33 -5.63 4.47
N ARG A 437 -26.28 -4.71 4.23
CA ARG A 437 -27.19 -4.81 3.10
C ARG A 437 -26.49 -4.24 1.85
N ASP A 438 -26.04 -5.13 0.98
CA ASP A 438 -25.46 -4.76 -0.31
C ASP A 438 -26.55 -4.82 -1.40
N LYS A 439 -26.92 -3.67 -1.94
CA LYS A 439 -27.77 -3.60 -3.14
C LYS A 439 -26.94 -4.09 -4.33
N SER A 440 -26.91 -5.40 -4.55
CA SER A 440 -26.30 -5.98 -5.73
C SER A 440 -27.11 -5.63 -6.97
N VAL A 441 -26.43 -5.56 -8.13
CA VAL A 441 -27.04 -5.26 -9.44
C VAL A 441 -28.24 -6.16 -9.79
N LYS A 442 -28.51 -7.23 -9.06
CA LYS A 442 -29.68 -8.11 -9.23
C LYS A 442 -31.02 -7.50 -8.74
N GLU A 443 -30.98 -6.40 -8.00
CA GLU A 443 -32.20 -5.72 -7.52
C GLU A 443 -32.57 -4.47 -8.36
N ILE A 444 -31.82 -4.22 -9.46
CA ILE A 444 -32.01 -3.04 -10.34
C ILE A 444 -32.51 -3.46 -11.74
N VAL A 445 -32.79 -4.76 -11.96
CA VAL A 445 -33.39 -5.29 -13.21
C VAL A 445 -34.82 -5.75 -12.95
#